data_a524c9fb23e53b97208e1fb53385bae5
#
_entry.id   a524c9fb23e53b97208e1fb53385bae5
#
_cell.length_a   1.000
_cell.length_b   1.000
_cell.length_c   1.000
_cell.angle_alpha   90.00
_cell.angle_beta   90.00
_cell.angle_gamma   90.00
#
_symmetry.space_group_name_H-M   'P 1'
#
loop_
_entity.id
_entity.type
_entity.pdbx_description
1 polymer ?
#
loop_
_entity_poly.entity_id
_entity_poly.type
_entity_poly.pdbx_seq_one_letter_code
_entity_poly.pdbx_strand_id
1 'polypeptide(L)'
;MYHASNSSTAVAVRKIPDARATLVLLKPITWFPPLWAFLCGLVSSGAGIFDQPVQVAIGFLLVGPMVCGMSQAANDWCDRHVDQINEPYRPIPSGRVPGRWGLWIALGMSVCALTLSFLAGPWVFLPTIIAVLSAWAYSAEPLRLKRSGIWGPGLVGLSYETLPWLTGVALMTSAAPSANHIAIAILYGLGAFGIMTLNDFKALKGDIITGVRSLPVMLGPKRAASIACLVILGAQLAVVAVLIALEALIHGGIIIILLLPQIWAMSVLLKAPKDKAPWFNGTGVLLYITGMMVAAHALRGLML
;
A
#
# COMPACT_ATOMS: atom_id res chain seq x y z
N MET A 1 54.77 32.72 5.05
CA MET A 1 53.41 33.20 5.32
C MET A 1 52.46 32.65 4.27
N TYR A 2 51.76 31.56 4.56
CA TYR A 2 50.73 31.02 3.68
C TYR A 2 49.38 31.36 4.35
N HIS A 3 48.65 32.29 3.77
CA HIS A 3 47.24 32.52 4.14
C HIS A 3 46.40 31.45 3.50
N ALA A 4 45.92 30.48 4.31
CA ALA A 4 44.84 29.60 3.94
C ALA A 4 43.53 30.39 4.04
N SER A 5 42.92 30.73 2.90
CA SER A 5 41.58 31.29 2.82
C SER A 5 40.56 30.16 3.08
N ASN A 6 40.06 30.04 4.32
CA ASN A 6 38.91 29.24 4.65
C ASN A 6 37.66 29.89 4.02
N SER A 7 37.33 29.53 2.78
CA SER A 7 36.03 29.81 2.22
C SER A 7 35.04 28.73 2.73
N SER A 8 34.50 28.92 3.93
CA SER A 8 33.31 28.22 4.36
C SER A 8 32.15 28.68 3.49
N THR A 9 31.85 27.96 2.42
CA THR A 9 30.61 28.13 1.70
C THR A 9 29.47 27.76 2.66
N ALA A 10 28.90 28.78 3.29
CA ALA A 10 27.64 28.65 4.05
C ALA A 10 26.59 28.13 3.10
N VAL A 11 26.23 26.84 3.23
CA VAL A 11 25.12 26.25 2.50
C VAL A 11 23.88 27.05 2.89
N ALA A 12 23.33 27.82 1.96
CA ALA A 12 22.15 28.62 2.18
C ALA A 12 21.00 27.70 2.64
N VAL A 13 20.57 27.87 3.90
CA VAL A 13 19.49 27.09 4.47
C VAL A 13 18.22 27.41 3.68
N ARG A 14 17.72 26.48 2.89
CA ARG A 14 16.46 26.65 2.14
C ARG A 14 15.32 26.86 3.11
N LYS A 15 14.50 27.89 2.87
CA LYS A 15 13.31 28.18 3.68
C LYS A 15 12.09 27.38 3.23
N ILE A 16 12.05 26.95 1.99
CA ILE A 16 10.93 26.20 1.37
C ILE A 16 11.46 24.89 0.77
N PRO A 17 10.63 23.84 0.68
CA PRO A 17 11.04 22.58 0.10
C PRO A 17 11.30 22.71 -1.41
N ASP A 18 12.27 21.93 -1.89
CA ASP A 18 12.50 21.71 -3.30
C ASP A 18 11.39 20.81 -3.87
N ALA A 19 10.80 21.18 -5.01
CA ALA A 19 9.74 20.43 -5.65
C ALA A 19 10.12 18.96 -5.95
N ARG A 20 11.37 18.75 -6.42
CA ARG A 20 11.89 17.40 -6.65
C ARG A 20 12.02 16.61 -5.35
N ALA A 21 12.48 17.25 -4.27
CA ALA A 21 12.59 16.61 -2.96
C ALA A 21 11.20 16.28 -2.38
N THR A 22 10.20 17.14 -2.61
CA THR A 22 8.80 16.87 -2.24
C THR A 22 8.27 15.65 -2.99
N LEU A 23 8.51 15.54 -4.29
CA LEU A 23 8.11 14.36 -5.06
C LEU A 23 8.80 13.09 -4.55
N VAL A 24 10.09 13.16 -4.22
CA VAL A 24 10.83 12.03 -3.60
C VAL A 24 10.24 11.66 -2.24
N LEU A 25 9.80 12.64 -1.44
CA LEU A 25 9.14 12.41 -0.15
C LEU A 25 7.82 11.63 -0.32
N LEU A 26 7.05 11.93 -1.36
CA LEU A 26 5.77 11.28 -1.65
C LEU A 26 5.93 9.86 -2.24
N LYS A 27 7.15 9.45 -2.61
CA LYS A 27 7.53 8.12 -3.11
C LYS A 27 6.58 7.56 -4.20
N PRO A 28 6.50 8.14 -5.41
CA PRO A 28 5.55 7.71 -6.45
C PRO A 28 5.59 6.22 -6.77
N ILE A 29 6.74 5.57 -6.61
CA ILE A 29 6.88 4.12 -6.82
C ILE A 29 5.96 3.29 -5.90
N THR A 30 5.59 3.82 -4.73
CA THR A 30 4.71 3.14 -3.78
C THR A 30 3.23 3.31 -4.11
N TRP A 31 2.86 4.14 -5.09
CA TRP A 31 1.46 4.35 -5.48
C TRP A 31 0.92 3.20 -6.34
N PHE A 32 1.81 2.39 -6.94
CA PHE A 32 1.40 1.32 -7.84
C PHE A 32 0.39 0.33 -7.19
N PRO A 33 0.63 -0.27 -6.00
CA PRO A 33 -0.31 -1.22 -5.44
C PRO A 33 -1.70 -0.64 -5.18
N PRO A 34 -1.87 0.52 -4.48
CA PRO A 34 -3.20 1.07 -4.26
C PRO A 34 -3.87 1.56 -5.55
N LEU A 35 -3.11 2.03 -6.55
CA LEU A 35 -3.67 2.37 -7.85
C LEU A 35 -4.11 1.14 -8.63
N TRP A 36 -3.42 0.01 -8.49
CA TRP A 36 -3.85 -1.26 -9.09
C TRP A 36 -5.15 -1.75 -8.46
N ALA A 37 -5.26 -1.73 -7.14
CA ALA A 37 -6.49 -2.10 -6.44
C ALA A 37 -7.66 -1.14 -6.78
N PHE A 38 -7.38 0.16 -6.89
CA PHE A 38 -8.33 1.14 -7.38
C PHE A 38 -8.81 0.82 -8.81
N LEU A 39 -7.90 0.47 -9.72
CA LEU A 39 -8.25 0.04 -11.08
C LEU A 39 -9.12 -1.22 -11.06
N CYS A 40 -8.84 -2.20 -10.19
CA CYS A 40 -9.71 -3.34 -9.98
C CYS A 40 -11.12 -2.92 -9.52
N GLY A 41 -11.21 -1.92 -8.64
CA GLY A 41 -12.47 -1.32 -8.24
C GLY A 41 -13.24 -0.68 -9.40
N LEU A 42 -12.56 0.10 -10.24
CA LEU A 42 -13.15 0.68 -11.44
C LEU A 42 -13.71 -0.40 -12.38
N VAL A 43 -12.92 -1.44 -12.66
CA VAL A 43 -13.33 -2.54 -13.55
C VAL A 43 -14.54 -3.29 -12.97
N SER A 44 -14.51 -3.59 -11.67
CA SER A 44 -15.56 -4.37 -11.01
C SER A 44 -16.90 -3.65 -10.88
N SER A 45 -16.91 -2.32 -11.01
CA SER A 45 -18.14 -1.51 -10.90
C SER A 45 -19.16 -1.75 -12.02
N GLY A 46 -18.76 -2.36 -13.13
CA GLY A 46 -19.60 -2.52 -14.32
C GLY A 46 -19.64 -1.29 -15.23
N ALA A 47 -19.33 -0.10 -14.71
CA ALA A 47 -19.35 1.15 -15.48
C ALA A 47 -18.22 1.23 -16.51
N GLY A 48 -18.44 1.97 -17.59
CA GLY A 48 -17.42 2.23 -18.60
C GLY A 48 -16.34 3.19 -18.07
N ILE A 49 -15.11 2.74 -17.97
CA ILE A 49 -14.00 3.55 -17.42
C ILE A 49 -13.80 4.82 -18.30
N PHE A 50 -13.94 4.70 -19.60
CA PHE A 50 -13.76 5.81 -20.55
C PHE A 50 -14.96 6.76 -20.59
N ASP A 51 -16.12 6.34 -20.06
CA ASP A 51 -17.34 7.15 -20.02
C ASP A 51 -17.32 8.15 -18.85
N GLN A 52 -16.45 7.91 -17.86
CA GLN A 52 -16.34 8.72 -16.64
C GLN A 52 -14.89 9.18 -16.37
N PRO A 53 -14.22 9.87 -17.32
CA PRO A 53 -12.80 10.20 -17.18
C PRO A 53 -12.48 11.13 -15.99
N VAL A 54 -13.44 11.97 -15.61
CA VAL A 54 -13.27 12.88 -14.45
C VAL A 54 -13.22 12.09 -13.14
N GLN A 55 -14.12 11.13 -12.96
CA GLN A 55 -14.15 10.25 -11.77
C GLN A 55 -12.87 9.41 -11.69
N VAL A 56 -12.41 8.88 -12.82
CA VAL A 56 -11.15 8.13 -12.90
C VAL A 56 -9.96 9.02 -12.48
N ALA A 57 -9.90 10.27 -13.01
CA ALA A 57 -8.84 11.20 -12.66
C ALA A 57 -8.87 11.63 -11.19
N ILE A 58 -10.06 11.89 -10.63
CA ILE A 58 -10.25 12.20 -9.22
C ILE A 58 -9.75 11.05 -8.35
N GLY A 59 -10.15 9.81 -8.67
CA GLY A 59 -9.74 8.65 -7.88
C GLY A 59 -8.25 8.35 -7.99
N PHE A 60 -7.66 8.50 -9.17
CA PHE A 60 -6.21 8.37 -9.35
C PHE A 60 -5.44 9.38 -8.49
N LEU A 61 -5.86 10.65 -8.50
CA LEU A 61 -5.28 11.71 -7.68
C LEU A 61 -5.47 11.43 -6.18
N LEU A 62 -6.67 10.99 -5.79
CA LEU A 62 -7.03 10.72 -4.40
C LEU A 62 -6.22 9.56 -3.83
N VAL A 63 -6.24 8.40 -4.50
CA VAL A 63 -5.64 7.15 -4.00
C VAL A 63 -4.12 7.18 -4.06
N GLY A 64 -3.53 7.64 -5.16
CA GLY A 64 -2.08 7.67 -5.36
C GLY A 64 -1.42 8.85 -4.63
N PRO A 65 -1.36 10.05 -5.24
CA PRO A 65 -0.65 11.19 -4.65
C PRO A 65 -1.18 11.59 -3.29
N MET A 66 -2.51 11.77 -3.14
CA MET A 66 -3.07 12.39 -1.94
C MET A 66 -3.04 11.46 -0.72
N VAL A 67 -3.55 10.22 -0.83
CA VAL A 67 -3.60 9.30 0.32
C VAL A 67 -2.29 8.54 0.47
N CYS A 68 -1.82 7.83 -0.56
CA CYS A 68 -0.59 7.08 -0.46
C CYS A 68 0.63 7.99 -0.30
N GLY A 69 0.75 9.06 -1.11
CA GLY A 69 1.84 10.05 -0.97
C GLY A 69 1.84 10.74 0.39
N MET A 70 0.66 11.12 0.91
CA MET A 70 0.51 11.65 2.26
C MET A 70 1.04 10.66 3.31
N SER A 71 0.67 9.38 3.20
CA SER A 71 1.12 8.36 4.15
C SER A 71 2.65 8.22 4.18
N GLN A 72 3.32 8.38 3.03
CA GLN A 72 4.78 8.38 2.95
C GLN A 72 5.39 9.62 3.61
N ALA A 73 4.81 10.80 3.39
CA ALA A 73 5.24 12.05 4.04
C ALA A 73 5.06 11.98 5.56
N ALA A 74 3.92 11.47 6.04
CA ALA A 74 3.66 11.25 7.46
C ALA A 74 4.64 10.26 8.07
N ASN A 75 4.95 9.17 7.36
CA ASN A 75 5.91 8.17 7.80
C ASN A 75 7.32 8.77 7.94
N ASP A 76 7.84 9.44 6.91
CA ASP A 76 9.17 10.03 6.94
C ASP A 76 9.26 11.18 7.97
N TRP A 77 8.18 11.92 8.20
CA TRP A 77 8.14 12.92 9.28
C TRP A 77 8.22 12.29 10.67
N CYS A 78 7.45 11.24 10.92
CA CYS A 78 7.46 10.53 12.20
C CYS A 78 8.81 9.83 12.47
N ASP A 79 9.48 9.37 11.42
CA ASP A 79 10.76 8.67 11.50
C ASP A 79 11.98 9.60 11.40
N ARG A 80 11.82 10.90 11.18
CA ARG A 80 12.90 11.85 10.88
C ARG A 80 14.14 11.76 11.79
N HIS A 81 13.94 11.44 13.08
CA HIS A 81 15.05 11.29 14.02
C HIS A 81 15.84 9.99 13.82
N VAL A 82 15.14 8.91 13.48
CA VAL A 82 15.74 7.61 13.18
C VAL A 82 16.41 7.65 11.81
N ASP A 83 15.75 8.27 10.82
CA ASP A 83 16.25 8.42 9.46
C ASP A 83 17.49 9.32 9.39
N GLN A 84 17.65 10.26 10.32
CA GLN A 84 18.84 11.08 10.42
C GLN A 84 20.11 10.25 10.64
N ILE A 85 19.96 9.09 11.30
CA ILE A 85 21.07 8.16 11.57
C ILE A 85 21.18 7.13 10.43
N ASN A 86 20.06 6.52 10.04
CA ASN A 86 20.04 5.35 9.16
C ASN A 86 20.00 5.72 7.67
N GLU A 87 19.33 6.82 7.32
CA GLU A 87 19.06 7.23 5.94
C GLU A 87 19.18 8.76 5.76
N PRO A 88 20.37 9.34 6.08
CA PRO A 88 20.59 10.80 6.11
C PRO A 88 20.37 11.49 4.75
N TYR A 89 20.33 10.71 3.65
CA TYR A 89 20.09 11.20 2.29
C TYR A 89 18.59 11.40 1.98
N ARG A 90 17.66 10.94 2.83
CA ARG A 90 16.21 11.17 2.64
C ARG A 90 15.90 12.68 2.64
N PRO A 91 14.77 13.10 2.03
CA PRO A 91 14.43 14.52 1.87
C PRO A 91 14.40 15.33 3.17
N ILE A 92 13.85 14.78 4.26
CA ILE A 92 13.74 15.48 5.54
C ILE A 92 15.09 15.53 6.27
N PRO A 93 15.80 14.42 6.53
CA PRO A 93 17.10 14.45 7.19
C PRO A 93 18.15 15.27 6.45
N SER A 94 18.16 15.23 5.13
CA SER A 94 19.12 15.99 4.29
C SER A 94 18.84 17.50 4.24
N GLY A 95 17.73 17.99 4.84
CA GLY A 95 17.33 19.40 4.81
C GLY A 95 16.74 19.87 3.47
N ARG A 96 16.59 19.00 2.46
CA ARG A 96 15.92 19.35 1.19
C ARG A 96 14.43 19.64 1.38
N VAL A 97 13.81 19.02 2.40
CA VAL A 97 12.49 19.36 2.93
C VAL A 97 12.73 19.91 4.35
N PRO A 98 12.92 21.25 4.51
CA PRO A 98 13.43 21.84 5.74
C PRO A 98 12.35 21.98 6.83
N GLY A 99 12.79 22.06 8.08
CA GLY A 99 11.96 22.40 9.23
C GLY A 99 10.78 21.45 9.41
N ARG A 100 9.57 21.99 9.48
CA ARG A 100 8.32 21.23 9.64
C ARG A 100 7.56 20.98 8.34
N TRP A 101 8.17 21.22 7.19
CA TRP A 101 7.47 21.07 5.90
C TRP A 101 7.00 19.64 5.64
N GLY A 102 7.73 18.61 6.09
CA GLY A 102 7.24 17.22 5.99
C GLY A 102 5.90 17.01 6.69
N LEU A 103 5.72 17.62 7.89
CA LEU A 103 4.44 17.58 8.61
C LEU A 103 3.36 18.37 7.89
N TRP A 104 3.68 19.60 7.44
CA TRP A 104 2.69 20.44 6.76
C TRP A 104 2.22 19.84 5.44
N ILE A 105 3.12 19.19 4.69
CA ILE A 105 2.75 18.45 3.48
C ILE A 105 1.80 17.31 3.85
N ALA A 106 2.12 16.48 4.85
CA ALA A 106 1.26 15.38 5.26
C ALA A 106 -0.13 15.86 5.74
N LEU A 107 -0.18 16.90 6.59
CA LEU A 107 -1.44 17.47 7.06
C LEU A 107 -2.25 18.12 5.94
N GLY A 108 -1.61 18.93 5.10
CA GLY A 108 -2.27 19.58 3.97
C GLY A 108 -2.87 18.57 3.01
N MET A 109 -2.12 17.52 2.67
CA MET A 109 -2.61 16.44 1.80
C MET A 109 -3.73 15.63 2.48
N SER A 110 -3.68 15.41 3.80
CA SER A 110 -4.78 14.79 4.54
C SER A 110 -6.07 15.61 4.40
N VAL A 111 -5.99 16.92 4.61
CA VAL A 111 -7.15 17.83 4.47
C VAL A 111 -7.66 17.84 3.03
N CYS A 112 -6.76 17.95 2.05
CA CYS A 112 -7.15 17.93 0.63
C CYS A 112 -7.82 16.61 0.25
N ALA A 113 -7.28 15.45 0.69
CA ALA A 113 -7.87 14.14 0.42
C ALA A 113 -9.27 14.01 1.02
N LEU A 114 -9.44 14.44 2.28
CA LEU A 114 -10.75 14.41 2.95
C LEU A 114 -11.75 15.35 2.29
N THR A 115 -11.33 16.55 1.91
CA THR A 115 -12.20 17.53 1.22
C THR A 115 -12.62 16.98 -0.14
N LEU A 116 -11.68 16.50 -0.96
CA LEU A 116 -11.98 15.97 -2.28
C LEU A 116 -12.91 14.75 -2.20
N SER A 117 -12.65 13.84 -1.27
CA SER A 117 -13.49 12.66 -1.08
C SER A 117 -14.88 12.99 -0.54
N PHE A 118 -15.00 13.99 0.33
CA PHE A 118 -16.30 14.49 0.81
C PHE A 118 -17.15 15.06 -0.33
N LEU A 119 -16.53 15.83 -1.22
CA LEU A 119 -17.21 16.37 -2.42
C LEU A 119 -17.57 15.28 -3.43
N ALA A 120 -16.80 14.18 -3.48
CA ALA A 120 -17.07 13.02 -4.33
C ALA A 120 -18.20 12.12 -3.81
N GLY A 121 -18.62 12.29 -2.56
CA GLY A 121 -19.75 11.60 -1.97
C GLY A 121 -19.42 10.69 -0.78
N PRO A 122 -20.42 10.29 0.01
CA PRO A 122 -20.22 9.60 1.29
C PRO A 122 -19.52 8.25 1.16
N TRP A 123 -19.76 7.53 0.08
CA TRP A 123 -19.17 6.21 -0.17
C TRP A 123 -17.72 6.27 -0.64
N VAL A 124 -17.25 7.44 -1.09
CA VAL A 124 -15.83 7.75 -1.35
C VAL A 124 -15.17 8.29 -0.09
N PHE A 125 -15.90 9.12 0.68
CA PHE A 125 -15.39 9.73 1.91
C PHE A 125 -15.07 8.68 2.98
N LEU A 126 -15.94 7.69 3.18
CA LEU A 126 -15.78 6.67 4.22
C LEU A 126 -14.47 5.87 4.08
N PRO A 127 -14.13 5.23 2.95
CA PRO A 127 -12.84 4.56 2.80
C PRO A 127 -11.65 5.53 2.88
N THR A 128 -11.80 6.77 2.41
CA THR A 128 -10.72 7.77 2.47
C THR A 128 -10.41 8.19 3.91
N ILE A 129 -11.41 8.46 4.75
CA ILE A 129 -11.16 8.82 6.15
C ILE A 129 -10.53 7.66 6.91
N ILE A 130 -10.97 6.42 6.65
CA ILE A 130 -10.34 5.23 7.25
C ILE A 130 -8.88 5.11 6.81
N ALA A 131 -8.57 5.34 5.52
CA ALA A 131 -7.20 5.29 5.01
C ALA A 131 -6.30 6.37 5.61
N VAL A 132 -6.79 7.61 5.73
CA VAL A 132 -6.06 8.72 6.37
C VAL A 132 -5.79 8.42 7.83
N LEU A 133 -6.80 7.99 8.60
CA LEU A 133 -6.63 7.60 10.01
C LEU A 133 -5.66 6.42 10.15
N SER A 134 -5.74 5.42 9.27
CA SER A 134 -4.82 4.27 9.26
C SER A 134 -3.39 4.70 8.99
N ALA A 135 -3.14 5.64 8.07
CA ALA A 135 -1.81 6.15 7.76
C ALA A 135 -1.16 6.87 8.96
N TRP A 136 -1.94 7.68 9.66
CA TRP A 136 -1.46 8.33 10.89
C TRP A 136 -1.27 7.33 12.03
N ALA A 137 -2.20 6.40 12.26
CA ALA A 137 -2.08 5.34 13.27
C ALA A 137 -0.89 4.41 13.02
N TYR A 138 -0.57 4.16 11.74
CA TYR A 138 0.59 3.37 11.34
C TYR A 138 1.90 4.03 11.76
N SER A 139 2.02 5.37 11.62
CA SER A 139 3.29 6.08 11.74
C SER A 139 3.46 6.88 13.04
N ALA A 140 2.38 7.48 13.57
CA ALA A 140 2.44 8.45 14.67
C ALA A 140 2.31 7.78 16.04
N GLU A 141 3.02 8.32 17.03
CA GLU A 141 2.81 8.00 18.43
C GLU A 141 1.45 8.55 18.93
N PRO A 142 0.77 7.91 19.88
CA PRO A 142 1.23 6.75 20.65
C PRO A 142 1.00 5.40 19.99
N LEU A 143 0.22 5.31 18.91
CA LEU A 143 -0.16 4.04 18.30
C LEU A 143 1.01 3.39 17.55
N ARG A 144 1.60 4.09 16.60
CA ARG A 144 2.74 3.66 15.78
C ARG A 144 2.70 2.18 15.42
N LEU A 145 1.57 1.76 14.82
CA LEU A 145 1.19 0.35 14.62
C LEU A 145 2.15 -0.41 13.67
N LYS A 146 2.98 0.29 12.90
CA LYS A 146 4.05 -0.31 12.10
C LYS A 146 5.08 -1.13 12.91
N ARG A 147 5.17 -0.90 14.23
CA ARG A 147 6.02 -1.70 15.11
C ARG A 147 5.46 -3.09 15.41
N SER A 148 4.21 -3.33 15.07
CA SER A 148 3.52 -4.61 15.27
C SER A 148 3.54 -5.45 14.00
N GLY A 149 4.00 -6.69 14.10
CA GLY A 149 3.99 -7.66 13.00
C GLY A 149 2.59 -8.10 12.55
N ILE A 150 1.53 -7.72 13.27
CA ILE A 150 0.14 -8.02 12.90
C ILE A 150 -0.55 -6.75 12.41
N TRP A 151 -0.58 -5.69 13.24
CA TRP A 151 -1.29 -4.45 12.90
C TRP A 151 -0.62 -3.67 11.76
N GLY A 152 0.73 -3.68 11.68
CA GLY A 152 1.46 -3.03 10.60
C GLY A 152 1.08 -3.58 9.23
N PRO A 153 1.36 -4.87 8.94
CA PRO A 153 0.96 -5.50 7.68
C PRO A 153 -0.55 -5.48 7.43
N GLY A 154 -1.39 -5.61 8.48
CA GLY A 154 -2.84 -5.55 8.37
C GLY A 154 -3.35 -4.19 7.88
N LEU A 155 -2.83 -3.09 8.44
CA LEU A 155 -3.19 -1.74 7.98
C LEU A 155 -2.70 -1.46 6.55
N VAL A 156 -1.56 -2.02 6.16
CA VAL A 156 -1.10 -1.88 4.77
C VAL A 156 -2.01 -2.65 3.82
N GLY A 157 -2.38 -3.90 4.14
CA GLY A 157 -3.34 -4.67 3.33
C GLY A 157 -4.69 -3.95 3.19
N LEU A 158 -5.21 -3.39 4.28
CA LEU A 158 -6.42 -2.57 4.27
C LEU A 158 -6.27 -1.34 3.36
N SER A 159 -5.19 -0.56 3.56
CA SER A 159 -5.02 0.75 2.92
C SER A 159 -4.53 0.67 1.47
N TYR A 160 -3.84 -0.41 1.09
CA TYR A 160 -3.29 -0.57 -0.25
C TYR A 160 -4.17 -1.42 -1.17
N GLU A 161 -5.04 -2.27 -0.61
CA GLU A 161 -5.87 -3.16 -1.42
C GLU A 161 -7.37 -2.91 -1.19
N THR A 162 -7.86 -3.10 0.05
CA THR A 162 -9.29 -3.06 0.34
C THR A 162 -9.91 -1.69 0.08
N LEU A 163 -9.38 -0.64 0.73
CA LEU A 163 -9.97 0.70 0.65
C LEU A 163 -9.87 1.33 -0.74
N PRO A 164 -8.75 1.22 -1.48
CA PRO A 164 -8.67 1.69 -2.85
C PRO A 164 -9.66 0.99 -3.79
N TRP A 165 -9.84 -0.33 -3.68
CA TRP A 165 -10.84 -1.06 -4.46
C TRP A 165 -12.25 -0.52 -4.21
N LEU A 166 -12.65 -0.40 -2.95
CA LEU A 166 -13.97 0.14 -2.59
C LEU A 166 -14.15 1.60 -3.05
N THR A 167 -13.10 2.40 -2.99
CA THR A 167 -13.10 3.77 -3.53
C THR A 167 -13.36 3.78 -5.03
N GLY A 168 -12.75 2.87 -5.78
CA GLY A 168 -12.96 2.72 -7.23
C GLY A 168 -14.41 2.40 -7.58
N VAL A 169 -15.00 1.41 -6.89
CA VAL A 169 -16.42 1.07 -7.07
C VAL A 169 -17.31 2.26 -6.75
N ALA A 170 -17.11 2.89 -5.59
CA ALA A 170 -17.94 3.99 -5.11
C ALA A 170 -17.91 5.22 -6.04
N LEU A 171 -16.74 5.56 -6.60
CA LEU A 171 -16.60 6.66 -7.55
C LEU A 171 -17.37 6.43 -8.83
N MET A 172 -17.34 5.20 -9.35
CA MET A 172 -17.99 4.88 -10.63
C MET A 172 -19.50 4.72 -10.49
N THR A 173 -19.99 4.23 -9.34
CA THR A 173 -21.41 3.94 -9.13
C THR A 173 -22.15 5.04 -8.38
N SER A 174 -21.44 5.95 -7.71
CA SER A 174 -21.98 6.93 -6.75
C SER A 174 -22.82 6.28 -5.63
N ALA A 175 -22.63 4.98 -5.39
CA ALA A 175 -23.41 4.16 -4.47
C ALA A 175 -22.49 3.35 -3.54
N ALA A 176 -23.08 2.71 -2.52
CA ALA A 176 -22.40 1.75 -1.66
C ALA A 176 -21.86 0.56 -2.48
N PRO A 177 -20.60 0.15 -2.29
CA PRO A 177 -20.13 -1.12 -2.82
C PRO A 177 -20.99 -2.28 -2.33
N SER A 178 -21.32 -3.22 -3.21
CA SER A 178 -22.11 -4.41 -2.83
C SER A 178 -21.31 -5.32 -1.89
N ALA A 179 -22.02 -6.25 -1.22
CA ALA A 179 -21.40 -7.24 -0.33
C ALA A 179 -20.30 -8.05 -1.04
N ASN A 180 -20.47 -8.37 -2.32
CA ASN A 180 -19.47 -9.09 -3.12
C ASN A 180 -18.22 -8.28 -3.36
N HIS A 181 -18.34 -6.98 -3.65
CA HIS A 181 -17.20 -6.07 -3.76
C HIS A 181 -16.43 -5.99 -2.43
N ILE A 182 -17.15 -5.83 -1.33
CA ILE A 182 -16.57 -5.75 0.01
C ILE A 182 -15.84 -7.05 0.36
N ALA A 183 -16.48 -8.21 0.15
CA ALA A 183 -15.89 -9.51 0.45
C ALA A 183 -14.59 -9.74 -0.34
N ILE A 184 -14.59 -9.55 -1.66
CA ILE A 184 -13.41 -9.76 -2.51
C ILE A 184 -12.30 -8.76 -2.18
N ALA A 185 -12.63 -7.49 -1.96
CA ALA A 185 -11.66 -6.48 -1.57
C ALA A 185 -10.99 -6.79 -0.22
N ILE A 186 -11.76 -7.26 0.78
CA ILE A 186 -11.22 -7.69 2.07
C ILE A 186 -10.32 -8.93 1.92
N LEU A 187 -10.73 -9.91 1.13
CA LEU A 187 -9.93 -11.12 0.90
C LEU A 187 -8.58 -10.78 0.25
N TYR A 188 -8.56 -9.89 -0.75
CA TYR A 188 -7.30 -9.42 -1.31
C TYR A 188 -6.50 -8.54 -0.33
N GLY A 189 -7.12 -7.71 0.49
CA GLY A 189 -6.45 -7.02 1.60
C GLY A 189 -5.81 -7.99 2.60
N LEU A 190 -6.49 -9.09 2.92
CA LEU A 190 -5.94 -10.15 3.77
C LEU A 190 -4.73 -10.83 3.12
N GLY A 191 -4.80 -11.16 1.83
CA GLY A 191 -3.64 -11.71 1.12
C GLY A 191 -2.45 -10.74 1.09
N ALA A 192 -2.69 -9.44 0.95
CA ALA A 192 -1.66 -8.40 1.02
C ALA A 192 -0.97 -8.32 2.40
N PHE A 193 -1.66 -8.66 3.50
CA PHE A 193 -1.01 -8.87 4.80
C PHE A 193 0.13 -9.89 4.69
N GLY A 194 -0.08 -11.02 3.99
CA GLY A 194 0.97 -12.02 3.77
C GLY A 194 2.13 -11.46 2.94
N ILE A 195 1.84 -10.70 1.88
CA ILE A 195 2.86 -10.04 1.04
C ILE A 195 3.69 -9.05 1.88
N MET A 196 3.05 -8.25 2.73
CA MET A 196 3.73 -7.31 3.61
C MET A 196 4.59 -8.00 4.66
N THR A 197 4.14 -9.13 5.21
CA THR A 197 4.97 -9.98 6.09
C THR A 197 6.26 -10.42 5.39
N LEU A 198 6.22 -10.74 4.09
CA LEU A 198 7.43 -11.07 3.32
C LEU A 198 8.32 -9.85 3.05
N ASN A 199 7.76 -8.65 2.97
CA ASN A 199 8.53 -7.42 2.86
C ASN A 199 9.38 -7.12 4.11
N ASP A 200 8.95 -7.56 5.30
CA ASP A 200 9.67 -7.35 6.55
C ASP A 200 11.00 -8.12 6.61
N PHE A 201 11.18 -9.15 5.76
CA PHE A 201 12.42 -9.92 5.74
C PHE A 201 13.67 -9.10 5.37
N LYS A 202 13.52 -8.06 4.57
CA LYS A 202 14.61 -7.13 4.23
C LYS A 202 15.04 -6.26 5.41
N ALA A 203 14.11 -5.99 6.35
CA ALA A 203 14.34 -5.14 7.52
C ALA A 203 14.75 -5.93 8.78
N LEU A 204 14.78 -7.27 8.74
CA LEU A 204 14.92 -8.16 9.89
C LEU A 204 16.06 -7.76 10.86
N LYS A 205 17.24 -7.38 10.34
CA LYS A 205 18.37 -6.96 11.21
C LYS A 205 18.07 -5.64 11.92
N GLY A 206 17.49 -4.67 11.19
CA GLY A 206 17.10 -3.38 11.75
C GLY A 206 15.98 -3.52 12.79
N ASP A 207 14.99 -4.36 12.50
CA ASP A 207 13.86 -4.63 13.38
C ASP A 207 14.31 -5.19 14.75
N ILE A 208 15.26 -6.13 14.73
CA ILE A 208 15.85 -6.69 15.98
C ILE A 208 16.52 -5.59 16.79
N ILE A 209 17.33 -4.73 16.15
CA ILE A 209 18.09 -3.67 16.85
C ILE A 209 17.14 -2.58 17.39
N THR A 210 16.08 -2.24 16.65
CA THR A 210 15.15 -1.17 17.02
C THR A 210 13.97 -1.63 17.85
N GLY A 211 13.88 -2.94 18.16
CA GLY A 211 12.80 -3.51 18.97
C GLY A 211 11.45 -3.59 18.23
N VAL A 212 11.45 -3.54 16.90
CA VAL A 212 10.25 -3.76 16.08
C VAL A 212 9.90 -5.25 16.12
N ARG A 213 8.65 -5.55 16.46
CA ARG A 213 8.13 -6.91 16.60
C ARG A 213 7.47 -7.39 15.32
N SER A 214 8.20 -7.37 14.18
CA SER A 214 7.72 -7.95 12.93
C SER A 214 7.54 -9.47 13.05
N LEU A 215 6.68 -10.08 12.23
CA LEU A 215 6.46 -11.53 12.28
C LEU A 215 7.73 -12.35 12.09
N PRO A 216 8.67 -12.00 11.18
CA PRO A 216 9.96 -12.69 11.09
C PRO A 216 10.82 -12.60 12.36
N VAL A 217 10.73 -11.49 13.12
CA VAL A 217 11.41 -11.33 14.42
C VAL A 217 10.76 -12.20 15.48
N MET A 218 9.42 -12.21 15.54
CA MET A 218 8.67 -12.92 16.61
C MET A 218 8.68 -14.44 16.44
N LEU A 219 8.53 -14.93 15.23
CA LEU A 219 8.30 -16.35 14.93
C LEU A 219 9.48 -17.04 14.26
N GLY A 220 10.48 -16.27 13.85
CA GLY A 220 11.56 -16.70 13.00
C GLY A 220 11.19 -16.80 11.52
N PRO A 221 12.19 -16.73 10.62
CA PRO A 221 11.95 -16.61 9.17
C PRO A 221 11.10 -17.72 8.58
N LYS A 222 11.34 -18.98 8.94
CA LYS A 222 10.59 -20.11 8.34
C LYS A 222 9.11 -20.07 8.67
N ARG A 223 8.75 -19.89 9.95
CA ARG A 223 7.34 -19.84 10.39
C ARG A 223 6.62 -18.61 9.82
N ALA A 224 7.28 -17.44 9.83
CA ALA A 224 6.72 -16.22 9.28
C ALA A 224 6.43 -16.37 7.77
N ALA A 225 7.36 -16.95 6.99
CA ALA A 225 7.15 -17.22 5.58
C ALA A 225 6.02 -18.22 5.33
N SER A 226 5.93 -19.29 6.14
CA SER A 226 4.85 -20.27 6.03
C SER A 226 3.49 -19.63 6.30
N ILE A 227 3.36 -18.80 7.33
CA ILE A 227 2.12 -18.06 7.64
C ILE A 227 1.77 -17.11 6.49
N ALA A 228 2.75 -16.36 5.97
CA ALA A 228 2.53 -15.47 4.85
C ALA A 228 2.00 -16.22 3.61
N CYS A 229 2.62 -17.34 3.24
CA CYS A 229 2.17 -18.18 2.13
C CYS A 229 0.76 -18.74 2.37
N LEU A 230 0.46 -19.22 3.58
CA LEU A 230 -0.87 -19.74 3.92
C LEU A 230 -1.94 -18.66 3.84
N VAL A 231 -1.65 -17.44 4.31
CA VAL A 231 -2.61 -16.32 4.24
C VAL A 231 -2.84 -15.90 2.78
N ILE A 232 -1.78 -15.78 1.97
CA ILE A 232 -1.89 -15.45 0.55
C ILE A 232 -2.72 -16.50 -0.20
N LEU A 233 -2.40 -17.78 0.01
CA LEU A 233 -3.10 -18.89 -0.65
C LEU A 233 -4.56 -19.00 -0.16
N GLY A 234 -4.79 -18.95 1.15
CA GLY A 234 -6.11 -19.05 1.76
C GLY A 234 -7.04 -17.93 1.30
N ALA A 235 -6.54 -16.70 1.22
CA ALA A 235 -7.30 -15.56 0.71
C ALA A 235 -7.73 -15.77 -0.75
N GLN A 236 -6.83 -16.22 -1.63
CA GLN A 236 -7.16 -16.47 -3.04
C GLN A 236 -8.10 -17.67 -3.21
N LEU A 237 -7.94 -18.74 -2.42
CA LEU A 237 -8.89 -19.86 -2.44
C LEU A 237 -10.28 -19.42 -1.96
N ALA A 238 -10.37 -18.54 -0.97
CA ALA A 238 -11.64 -17.96 -0.55
C ALA A 238 -12.25 -17.08 -1.65
N VAL A 239 -11.45 -16.30 -2.39
CA VAL A 239 -11.94 -15.59 -3.59
C VAL A 239 -12.49 -16.56 -4.62
N VAL A 240 -11.79 -17.66 -4.91
CA VAL A 240 -12.29 -18.70 -5.83
C VAL A 240 -13.61 -19.26 -5.35
N ALA A 241 -13.76 -19.56 -4.06
CA ALA A 241 -15.02 -20.06 -3.50
C ALA A 241 -16.16 -19.04 -3.66
N VAL A 242 -15.91 -17.74 -3.44
CA VAL A 242 -16.87 -16.68 -3.71
C VAL A 242 -17.27 -16.65 -5.18
N LEU A 243 -16.29 -16.70 -6.10
CA LEU A 243 -16.56 -16.69 -7.54
C LEU A 243 -17.36 -17.91 -8.01
N ILE A 244 -17.12 -19.09 -7.43
CA ILE A 244 -17.91 -20.30 -7.70
C ILE A 244 -19.34 -20.11 -7.22
N ALA A 245 -19.54 -19.57 -6.00
CA ALA A 245 -20.87 -19.29 -5.45
C ALA A 245 -21.65 -18.25 -6.27
N LEU A 246 -20.95 -17.39 -7.00
CA LEU A 246 -21.49 -16.39 -7.94
C LEU A 246 -21.61 -16.94 -9.39
N GLU A 247 -21.43 -18.23 -9.59
CA GLU A 247 -21.44 -18.89 -10.92
C GLU A 247 -20.39 -18.36 -11.92
N ALA A 248 -19.40 -17.60 -11.46
CA ALA A 248 -18.30 -17.08 -12.26
C ALA A 248 -17.16 -18.13 -12.43
N LEU A 249 -17.53 -19.34 -12.87
CA LEU A 249 -16.68 -20.54 -12.88
C LEU A 249 -15.40 -20.37 -13.72
N ILE A 250 -15.49 -19.67 -14.86
CA ILE A 250 -14.34 -19.43 -15.74
C ILE A 250 -13.28 -18.60 -15.01
N HIS A 251 -13.72 -17.53 -14.33
CA HIS A 251 -12.80 -16.64 -13.60
C HIS A 251 -12.18 -17.36 -12.39
N GLY A 252 -12.97 -18.14 -11.65
CA GLY A 252 -12.45 -19.01 -10.59
C GLY A 252 -11.42 -20.01 -11.11
N GLY A 253 -11.67 -20.62 -12.26
CA GLY A 253 -10.74 -21.54 -12.95
C GLY A 253 -9.43 -20.85 -13.35
N ILE A 254 -9.49 -19.62 -13.88
CA ILE A 254 -8.29 -18.83 -14.23
C ILE A 254 -7.46 -18.55 -12.95
N ILE A 255 -8.07 -18.18 -11.84
CA ILE A 255 -7.33 -17.96 -10.59
C ILE A 255 -6.69 -19.24 -10.10
N ILE A 256 -7.36 -20.42 -10.20
CA ILE A 256 -6.76 -21.73 -9.86
C ILE A 256 -5.52 -22.00 -10.73
N ILE A 257 -5.59 -21.72 -12.03
CA ILE A 257 -4.43 -21.87 -12.93
C ILE A 257 -3.27 -20.96 -12.50
N LEU A 258 -3.55 -19.70 -12.12
CA LEU A 258 -2.54 -18.76 -11.60
C LEU A 258 -1.94 -19.21 -10.26
N LEU A 259 -2.71 -19.92 -9.44
CA LEU A 259 -2.21 -20.49 -8.18
C LEU A 259 -1.17 -21.56 -8.37
N LEU A 260 -1.18 -22.33 -9.44
CA LEU A 260 -0.21 -23.42 -9.67
C LEU A 260 1.24 -22.91 -9.71
N PRO A 261 1.62 -21.97 -10.59
CA PRO A 261 2.96 -21.38 -10.55
C PRO A 261 3.26 -20.58 -9.28
N GLN A 262 2.23 -20.00 -8.65
CA GLN A 262 2.41 -19.27 -7.38
C GLN A 262 2.75 -20.22 -6.22
N ILE A 263 2.10 -21.39 -6.12
CA ILE A 263 2.43 -22.44 -5.15
C ILE A 263 3.86 -22.95 -5.38
N TRP A 264 4.25 -23.15 -6.63
CA TRP A 264 5.64 -23.48 -6.96
C TRP A 264 6.60 -22.40 -6.46
N ALA A 265 6.31 -21.11 -6.71
CA ALA A 265 7.11 -19.99 -6.22
C ALA A 265 7.17 -19.95 -4.68
N MET A 266 6.06 -20.25 -3.99
CA MET A 266 6.02 -20.39 -2.54
C MET A 266 6.92 -21.52 -2.05
N SER A 267 6.95 -22.66 -2.75
CA SER A 267 7.84 -23.78 -2.41
C SER A 267 9.32 -23.41 -2.52
N VAL A 268 9.68 -22.59 -3.51
CA VAL A 268 11.04 -22.04 -3.65
C VAL A 268 11.36 -21.05 -2.54
N LEU A 269 10.42 -20.15 -2.21
CA LEU A 269 10.54 -19.20 -1.10
C LEU A 269 10.81 -19.91 0.23
N LEU A 270 10.04 -20.95 0.54
CA LEU A 270 10.13 -21.66 1.83
C LEU A 270 11.46 -22.42 2.03
N LYS A 271 12.23 -22.70 0.99
CA LYS A 271 13.57 -23.30 1.09
C LYS A 271 14.60 -22.32 1.66
N ALA A 272 14.51 -21.03 1.32
CA ALA A 272 15.42 -19.98 1.76
C ALA A 272 14.68 -18.63 1.95
N PRO A 273 13.82 -18.49 2.98
CA PRO A 273 12.90 -17.36 3.07
C PRO A 273 13.58 -15.99 3.05
N LYS A 274 14.73 -15.83 3.75
CA LYS A 274 15.45 -14.54 3.80
C LYS A 274 15.93 -14.09 2.43
N ASP A 275 16.45 -15.03 1.64
CA ASP A 275 17.08 -14.71 0.35
C ASP A 275 16.03 -14.65 -0.78
N LYS A 276 14.95 -15.41 -0.64
CA LYS A 276 13.93 -15.57 -1.68
C LYS A 276 12.71 -14.69 -1.52
N ALA A 277 12.51 -14.02 -0.37
CA ALA A 277 11.38 -13.11 -0.20
C ALA A 277 11.38 -11.95 -1.23
N PRO A 278 12.51 -11.27 -1.54
CA PRO A 278 12.52 -10.25 -2.60
C PRO A 278 12.18 -10.81 -3.99
N TRP A 279 12.68 -12.02 -4.30
CA TRP A 279 12.38 -12.70 -5.56
C TRP A 279 10.90 -13.06 -5.67
N PHE A 280 10.30 -13.58 -4.59
CA PHE A 280 8.86 -13.90 -4.56
C PHE A 280 8.01 -12.66 -4.72
N ASN A 281 8.40 -11.54 -4.12
CA ASN A 281 7.70 -10.26 -4.30
C ASN A 281 7.77 -9.75 -5.75
N GLY A 282 8.81 -10.08 -6.49
CA GLY A 282 8.92 -9.75 -7.93
C GLY A 282 8.24 -10.76 -8.87
N THR A 283 7.86 -11.95 -8.40
CA THR A 283 7.31 -13.03 -9.24
C THR A 283 5.94 -13.52 -8.78
N GLY A 284 5.84 -14.04 -7.56
CA GLY A 284 4.60 -14.57 -7.00
C GLY A 284 3.51 -13.52 -6.80
N VAL A 285 3.92 -12.28 -6.49
CA VAL A 285 2.99 -11.15 -6.35
C VAL A 285 2.39 -10.74 -7.69
N LEU A 286 3.11 -10.89 -8.82
CA LEU A 286 2.52 -10.62 -10.13
C LEU A 286 1.33 -11.54 -10.44
N LEU A 287 1.42 -12.81 -10.06
CA LEU A 287 0.32 -13.77 -10.20
C LEU A 287 -0.87 -13.38 -9.31
N TYR A 288 -0.58 -12.90 -8.10
CA TYR A 288 -1.59 -12.42 -7.17
C TYR A 288 -2.36 -11.21 -7.72
N ILE A 289 -1.67 -10.17 -8.17
CA ILE A 289 -2.32 -8.97 -8.71
C ILE A 289 -3.04 -9.23 -10.03
N THR A 290 -2.59 -10.22 -10.83
CA THR A 290 -3.34 -10.70 -12.00
C THR A 290 -4.66 -11.34 -11.56
N GLY A 291 -4.64 -12.17 -10.52
CA GLY A 291 -5.85 -12.75 -9.91
C GLY A 291 -6.84 -11.70 -9.42
N MET A 292 -6.35 -10.57 -8.87
CA MET A 292 -7.20 -9.41 -8.50
C MET A 292 -7.99 -8.88 -9.69
N MET A 293 -7.33 -8.66 -10.83
CA MET A 293 -7.98 -8.16 -12.05
C MET A 293 -8.98 -9.17 -12.63
N VAL A 294 -8.65 -10.47 -12.56
CA VAL A 294 -9.58 -11.55 -12.97
C VAL A 294 -10.85 -11.54 -12.10
N ALA A 295 -10.71 -11.39 -10.78
CA ALA A 295 -11.85 -11.27 -9.88
C ALA A 295 -12.66 -9.99 -10.11
N ALA A 296 -12.00 -8.88 -10.40
CA ALA A 296 -12.65 -7.62 -10.75
C ALA A 296 -13.49 -7.77 -12.03
N HIS A 297 -12.96 -8.45 -13.05
CA HIS A 297 -13.67 -8.71 -14.29
C HIS A 297 -14.87 -9.65 -14.07
N ALA A 298 -14.75 -10.64 -13.19
CA ALA A 298 -15.88 -11.49 -12.82
C ALA A 298 -17.03 -10.68 -12.22
N LEU A 299 -16.74 -9.78 -11.26
CA LEU A 299 -17.77 -8.92 -10.66
C LEU A 299 -18.40 -7.98 -11.67
N ARG A 300 -17.65 -7.47 -12.66
CA ARG A 300 -18.19 -6.67 -13.74
C ARG A 300 -19.31 -7.39 -14.51
N GLY A 301 -19.07 -8.67 -14.85
CA GLY A 301 -20.03 -9.49 -15.57
C GLY A 301 -21.35 -9.77 -14.81
N LEU A 302 -21.34 -9.61 -13.50
CA LEU A 302 -22.53 -9.76 -12.65
C LEU A 302 -23.33 -8.47 -12.49
N MET A 303 -22.76 -7.32 -12.89
CA MET A 303 -23.39 -6.00 -12.82
C MET A 303 -24.05 -5.61 -14.15
N LEU A 304 -23.71 -6.30 -15.24
CA LEU A 304 -24.29 -6.13 -16.57
C LEU A 304 -25.45 -7.08 -16.81
#